data_7d36e5080c4c2e363cfc89cd3066a263
#
_entry.id   7d36e5080c4c2e363cfc89cd3066a263
#
_cell.length_a   1.000
_cell.length_b   1.000
_cell.length_c   1.000
_cell.angle_alpha   90.00
_cell.angle_beta   90.00
_cell.angle_gamma   90.00
#
_symmetry.space_group_name_H-M   'P 1'
#
loop_
_entity.id
_entity.type
_entity.pdbx_description
1 polymer ?
#
loop_
_entity_poly.entity_id
_entity_poly.type
_entity_poly.pdbx_seq_one_letter_code
_entity_poly.pdbx_strand_id
1 'polypeptide(L)'
;ATGRKYHVVLTSNGNPYSNWQTEIFYYWYRKHKEAHPDSDLGGFTRVLHAAADDHLSALIPTVRVDPLDHPGVATYPPLKRPDALRKFLRLPDIDSILTEDYVFLCDTDMSWMPDALVPNLANATTPAAFKHGKWYMDFAKHPEIVARWNKKDVPLADLYPVGQTPLLIHRSQLAAIVEIWPDLAVEMWEDKETRETYQVGDE
;
A
#
# COMPACT_ATOMS: atom_id res chain seq x y z
N ALA A 1 6.42 -22.39 2.18
CA ALA A 1 5.08 -21.77 2.29
C ALA A 1 4.54 -21.97 3.70
N THR A 2 3.78 -21.00 4.20
CA THR A 2 3.10 -21.09 5.53
C THR A 2 1.69 -21.70 5.41
N GLY A 3 1.21 -21.91 4.17
CA GLY A 3 -0.15 -22.34 3.86
C GLY A 3 -1.19 -21.21 3.92
N ARG A 4 -0.78 -19.99 4.26
CA ARG A 4 -1.64 -18.80 4.28
C ARG A 4 -1.38 -17.95 3.04
N LYS A 5 -2.19 -18.14 2.02
CA LYS A 5 -2.07 -17.37 0.78
C LYS A 5 -2.41 -15.88 1.01
N TYR A 6 -1.77 -15.02 0.23
CA TYR A 6 -2.04 -13.59 0.23
C TYR A 6 -2.30 -13.09 -1.18
N HIS A 7 -3.22 -12.15 -1.31
CA HIS A 7 -3.51 -11.43 -2.54
C HIS A 7 -2.60 -10.21 -2.66
N VAL A 8 -1.94 -10.07 -3.80
CA VAL A 8 -1.11 -8.88 -4.08
C VAL A 8 -2.03 -7.73 -4.52
N VAL A 9 -1.97 -6.62 -3.80
CA VAL A 9 -2.68 -5.38 -4.14
C VAL A 9 -1.65 -4.32 -4.45
N LEU A 10 -1.63 -3.87 -5.70
CA LEU A 10 -0.74 -2.85 -6.23
C LEU A 10 -1.52 -1.57 -6.51
N THR A 11 -1.18 -0.45 -5.87
CA THR A 11 -1.80 0.84 -6.18
C THR A 11 -1.06 1.57 -7.29
N SER A 12 -1.80 2.15 -8.25
CA SER A 12 -1.23 2.83 -9.43
C SER A 12 -2.08 4.02 -9.85
N ASN A 13 -1.45 5.10 -10.28
CA ASN A 13 -2.13 6.31 -10.75
C ASN A 13 -2.30 6.38 -12.28
N GLY A 14 -1.82 5.37 -13.01
CA GLY A 14 -1.98 5.28 -14.46
C GLY A 14 -1.09 6.22 -15.29
N ASN A 15 -0.16 6.96 -14.67
CA ASN A 15 0.80 7.75 -15.45
C ASN A 15 1.86 6.85 -16.13
N PRO A 16 2.57 7.34 -17.15
CA PRO A 16 3.57 6.54 -17.87
C PRO A 16 4.65 5.95 -16.94
N TYR A 17 5.06 6.68 -15.90
CA TYR A 17 6.06 6.24 -14.94
C TYR A 17 5.56 5.05 -14.10
N SER A 18 4.34 5.12 -13.55
CA SER A 18 3.79 4.00 -12.79
C SER A 18 3.40 2.82 -13.68
N ASN A 19 3.10 3.06 -14.95
CA ASN A 19 2.66 2.00 -15.86
C ASN A 19 3.80 1.05 -16.23
N TRP A 20 4.97 1.55 -16.66
CA TRP A 20 6.10 0.65 -16.96
C TRP A 20 6.58 -0.13 -15.73
N GLN A 21 6.54 0.49 -14.54
CA GLN A 21 6.85 -0.20 -13.28
C GLN A 21 5.83 -1.31 -13.00
N THR A 22 4.53 -1.03 -13.20
CA THR A 22 3.46 -2.01 -13.05
C THR A 22 3.63 -3.21 -14.00
N GLU A 23 4.02 -2.96 -15.25
CA GLU A 23 4.30 -4.02 -16.24
C GLU A 23 5.43 -4.94 -15.77
N ILE A 24 6.55 -4.36 -15.31
CA ILE A 24 7.70 -5.12 -14.78
C ILE A 24 7.29 -5.90 -13.54
N PHE A 25 6.58 -5.26 -12.60
CA PHE A 25 6.11 -5.90 -11.38
C PHE A 25 5.22 -7.11 -11.70
N TYR A 26 4.21 -6.93 -12.57
CA TYR A 26 3.28 -7.97 -12.94
C TYR A 26 3.94 -9.10 -13.73
N TYR A 27 4.89 -8.79 -14.61
CA TYR A 27 5.70 -9.79 -15.30
C TYR A 27 6.41 -10.72 -14.31
N TRP A 28 7.11 -10.15 -13.33
CA TRP A 28 7.83 -10.94 -12.33
C TRP A 28 6.90 -11.65 -11.35
N TYR A 29 5.79 -11.03 -10.96
CA TYR A 29 4.74 -11.71 -10.20
C TYR A 29 4.28 -12.99 -10.90
N ARG A 30 3.94 -12.92 -12.18
CA ARG A 30 3.52 -14.09 -12.97
C ARG A 30 4.60 -15.15 -13.03
N LYS A 31 5.83 -14.76 -13.35
CA LYS A 31 6.99 -15.68 -13.41
C LYS A 31 7.23 -16.39 -12.08
N HIS A 32 7.14 -15.65 -11.00
CA HIS A 32 7.32 -16.19 -9.66
C HIS A 32 6.20 -17.17 -9.29
N LYS A 33 4.95 -16.81 -9.58
CA LYS A 33 3.79 -17.67 -9.32
C LYS A 33 3.84 -18.96 -10.16
N GLU A 34 4.26 -18.87 -11.40
CA GLU A 34 4.41 -20.00 -12.31
C GLU A 34 5.52 -20.96 -11.84
N ALA A 35 6.66 -20.40 -11.39
CA ALA A 35 7.79 -21.19 -10.89
C ALA A 35 7.52 -21.81 -9.50
N HIS A 36 6.65 -21.21 -8.69
CA HIS A 36 6.38 -21.62 -7.31
C HIS A 36 4.89 -21.72 -7.00
N PRO A 37 4.15 -22.67 -7.63
CA PRO A 37 2.69 -22.79 -7.49
C PRO A 37 2.23 -23.07 -6.05
N ASP A 38 3.10 -23.69 -5.25
CA ASP A 38 2.83 -24.03 -3.85
C ASP A 38 3.25 -22.94 -2.86
N SER A 39 3.71 -21.78 -3.35
CA SER A 39 4.05 -20.64 -2.49
C SER A 39 2.80 -20.02 -1.85
N ASP A 40 3.01 -19.11 -0.89
CA ASP A 40 1.93 -18.33 -0.27
C ASP A 40 1.38 -17.24 -1.22
N LEU A 41 1.96 -17.07 -2.42
CA LEU A 41 1.53 -16.10 -3.41
C LEU A 41 0.17 -16.50 -4.01
N GLY A 42 -0.84 -15.68 -3.78
CA GLY A 42 -2.22 -15.87 -4.24
C GLY A 42 -2.57 -15.06 -5.49
N GLY A 43 -3.69 -14.35 -5.45
CA GLY A 43 -4.18 -13.48 -6.51
C GLY A 43 -3.40 -12.18 -6.68
N PHE A 44 -3.79 -11.40 -7.68
CA PHE A 44 -3.22 -10.08 -7.96
C PHE A 44 -4.32 -9.11 -8.39
N THR A 45 -4.29 -7.90 -7.88
CA THR A 45 -5.14 -6.80 -8.35
C THR A 45 -4.34 -5.50 -8.35
N ARG A 46 -4.35 -4.84 -9.49
CA ARG A 46 -3.95 -3.44 -9.63
C ARG A 46 -5.13 -2.55 -9.28
N VAL A 47 -5.01 -1.71 -8.27
CA VAL A 47 -5.98 -0.66 -7.95
C VAL A 47 -5.57 0.61 -8.67
N LEU A 48 -6.24 0.88 -9.78
CA LEU A 48 -5.99 2.06 -10.61
C LEU A 48 -6.84 3.23 -10.11
N HIS A 49 -6.21 4.22 -9.48
CA HIS A 49 -6.87 5.45 -9.03
C HIS A 49 -6.74 6.55 -10.08
N ALA A 50 -7.55 6.46 -11.12
CA ALA A 50 -7.56 7.35 -12.27
C ALA A 50 -8.99 7.58 -12.78
N ALA A 51 -9.18 8.68 -13.53
CA ALA A 51 -10.48 9.04 -14.08
C ALA A 51 -10.94 8.11 -15.21
N ALA A 52 -10.01 7.38 -15.84
CA ALA A 52 -10.30 6.44 -16.92
C ALA A 52 -9.37 5.23 -16.86
N ASP A 53 -9.79 4.15 -17.51
CA ASP A 53 -8.92 3.01 -17.75
C ASP A 53 -7.76 3.37 -18.65
N ASP A 54 -6.65 2.68 -18.49
CA ASP A 54 -5.48 2.79 -19.36
C ASP A 54 -5.24 1.48 -20.14
N HIS A 55 -4.18 1.47 -20.97
CA HIS A 55 -3.85 0.31 -21.80
C HIS A 55 -3.53 -0.96 -20.99
N LEU A 56 -3.12 -0.83 -19.72
CA LEU A 56 -2.82 -1.97 -18.86
C LEU A 56 -4.09 -2.60 -18.28
N SER A 57 -5.23 -1.90 -18.26
CA SER A 57 -6.48 -2.42 -17.67
C SER A 57 -6.99 -3.66 -18.40
N ALA A 58 -6.64 -3.85 -19.69
CA ALA A 58 -6.96 -5.04 -20.46
C ALA A 58 -5.93 -6.18 -20.31
N LEU A 59 -4.73 -5.89 -19.79
CA LEU A 59 -3.59 -6.81 -19.75
C LEU A 59 -3.31 -7.35 -18.34
N ILE A 60 -3.66 -6.57 -17.33
CA ILE A 60 -3.37 -6.83 -15.91
C ILE A 60 -4.69 -6.80 -15.15
N PRO A 61 -4.97 -7.75 -14.25
CA PRO A 61 -6.16 -7.69 -13.40
C PRO A 61 -6.23 -6.33 -12.71
N THR A 62 -7.16 -5.48 -13.14
CA THR A 62 -7.25 -4.09 -12.72
C THR A 62 -8.66 -3.77 -12.21
N VAL A 63 -8.72 -3.12 -11.09
CA VAL A 63 -9.92 -2.47 -10.56
C VAL A 63 -9.68 -0.96 -10.57
N ARG A 64 -10.51 -0.22 -11.29
CA ARG A 64 -10.46 1.23 -11.31
C ARG A 64 -11.34 1.81 -10.22
N VAL A 65 -10.80 2.79 -9.51
CA VAL A 65 -11.53 3.63 -8.55
C VAL A 65 -11.31 5.10 -8.89
N ASP A 66 -12.28 5.94 -8.58
CA ASP A 66 -12.15 7.37 -8.82
C ASP A 66 -11.01 7.95 -7.97
N PRO A 67 -10.17 8.82 -8.54
CA PRO A 67 -9.05 9.40 -7.80
C PRO A 67 -9.56 10.34 -6.70
N LEU A 68 -8.74 10.54 -5.67
CA LEU A 68 -8.98 11.55 -4.65
C LEU A 68 -8.99 12.94 -5.31
N ASP A 69 -10.07 13.69 -5.10
CA ASP A 69 -10.18 15.09 -5.50
C ASP A 69 -9.69 15.98 -4.33
N HIS A 70 -8.42 16.31 -4.35
CA HIS A 70 -7.79 17.15 -3.33
C HIS A 70 -6.60 17.91 -3.94
N PRO A 71 -6.44 19.22 -3.68
CA PRO A 71 -5.36 20.02 -4.30
C PRO A 71 -3.94 19.52 -3.94
N GLY A 72 -3.77 18.93 -2.77
CA GLY A 72 -2.50 18.34 -2.33
C GLY A 72 -2.00 17.19 -3.19
N VAL A 73 -2.87 16.56 -3.97
CA VAL A 73 -2.51 15.46 -4.88
C VAL A 73 -1.53 15.90 -5.98
N ALA A 74 -1.58 17.17 -6.38
CA ALA A 74 -0.68 17.70 -7.41
C ALA A 74 0.77 17.77 -6.92
N THR A 75 0.97 18.05 -5.65
CA THR A 75 2.31 18.18 -5.01
C THR A 75 2.73 16.90 -4.29
N TYR A 76 1.78 16.11 -3.80
CA TYR A 76 2.06 14.85 -3.10
C TYR A 76 1.15 13.71 -3.62
N PRO A 77 1.47 13.10 -4.75
CA PRO A 77 0.67 12.02 -5.35
C PRO A 77 0.37 10.82 -4.43
N PRO A 78 1.24 10.42 -3.48
CA PRO A 78 0.95 9.31 -2.56
C PRO A 78 -0.30 9.52 -1.69
N LEU A 79 -0.77 10.76 -1.52
CA LEU A 79 -2.01 11.09 -0.80
C LEU A 79 -3.24 10.35 -1.34
N LYS A 80 -3.23 9.98 -2.63
CA LYS A 80 -4.31 9.21 -3.27
C LYS A 80 -4.45 7.78 -2.79
N ARG A 81 -3.36 7.16 -2.33
CA ARG A 81 -3.31 5.73 -2.05
C ARG A 81 -4.27 5.28 -0.96
N PRO A 82 -4.32 5.91 0.22
CA PRO A 82 -5.25 5.50 1.27
C PRO A 82 -6.71 5.54 0.82
N ASP A 83 -7.11 6.60 0.10
CA ASP A 83 -8.46 6.76 -0.41
C ASP A 83 -8.80 5.72 -1.49
N ALA A 84 -7.85 5.42 -2.37
CA ALA A 84 -8.00 4.37 -3.38
C ALA A 84 -8.24 3.00 -2.73
N LEU A 85 -7.50 2.67 -1.67
CA LEU A 85 -7.68 1.42 -0.92
C LEU A 85 -9.04 1.38 -0.20
N ARG A 86 -9.48 2.49 0.40
CA ARG A 86 -10.81 2.59 1.01
C ARG A 86 -11.91 2.33 -0.01
N LYS A 87 -11.85 2.97 -1.17
CA LYS A 87 -12.80 2.76 -2.27
C LYS A 87 -12.79 1.33 -2.78
N PHE A 88 -11.61 0.76 -2.98
CA PHE A 88 -11.44 -0.62 -3.41
C PHE A 88 -12.06 -1.63 -2.44
N LEU A 89 -11.77 -1.51 -1.14
CA LEU A 89 -12.30 -2.43 -0.13
C LEU A 89 -13.80 -2.28 0.14
N ARG A 90 -14.41 -1.19 -0.30
CA ARG A 90 -15.85 -0.95 -0.22
C ARG A 90 -16.65 -1.38 -1.46
N LEU A 91 -15.99 -2.00 -2.44
CA LEU A 91 -16.68 -2.53 -3.61
C LEU A 91 -17.67 -3.62 -3.20
N PRO A 92 -18.87 -3.68 -3.80
CA PRO A 92 -19.90 -4.67 -3.45
C PRO A 92 -19.45 -6.11 -3.71
N ASP A 93 -18.55 -6.31 -4.66
CA ASP A 93 -18.03 -7.59 -5.11
C ASP A 93 -16.61 -7.89 -4.61
N ILE A 94 -16.13 -7.16 -3.61
CA ILE A 94 -14.75 -7.28 -3.09
C ILE A 94 -14.39 -8.72 -2.70
N ASP A 95 -15.32 -9.49 -2.16
CA ASP A 95 -15.09 -10.88 -1.76
C ASP A 95 -14.86 -11.82 -2.96
N SER A 96 -15.32 -11.45 -4.15
CA SER A 96 -15.03 -12.19 -5.37
C SER A 96 -13.66 -11.84 -5.95
N ILE A 97 -13.12 -10.69 -5.62
CA ILE A 97 -11.80 -10.20 -6.05
C ILE A 97 -10.72 -10.66 -5.07
N LEU A 98 -10.91 -10.37 -3.79
CA LEU A 98 -10.00 -10.78 -2.70
C LEU A 98 -10.49 -12.11 -2.12
N THR A 99 -10.04 -13.21 -2.71
CA THR A 99 -10.38 -14.58 -2.27
C THR A 99 -9.50 -15.06 -1.11
N GLU A 100 -8.36 -14.39 -0.89
CA GLU A 100 -7.44 -14.69 0.20
C GLU A 100 -7.72 -13.82 1.43
N ASP A 101 -7.46 -14.38 2.62
CA ASP A 101 -7.64 -13.66 3.89
C ASP A 101 -6.57 -12.59 4.14
N TYR A 102 -5.45 -12.67 3.42
CA TYR A 102 -4.31 -11.78 3.59
C TYR A 102 -4.06 -10.97 2.32
N VAL A 103 -3.63 -9.73 2.51
CA VAL A 103 -3.24 -8.80 1.45
C VAL A 103 -1.75 -8.48 1.58
N PHE A 104 -1.04 -8.54 0.45
CA PHE A 104 0.30 -7.99 0.30
C PHE A 104 0.20 -6.68 -0.45
N LEU A 105 0.27 -5.58 0.30
CA LEU A 105 0.17 -4.22 -0.25
C LEU A 105 1.52 -3.78 -0.78
N CYS A 106 1.56 -3.35 -2.04
CA CYS A 106 2.77 -2.98 -2.76
C CYS A 106 2.66 -1.63 -3.47
N ASP A 107 3.82 -1.03 -3.73
CA ASP A 107 4.01 0.08 -4.65
C ASP A 107 4.52 -0.40 -6.02
N THR A 108 4.35 0.44 -7.04
CA THR A 108 4.75 0.09 -8.41
C THR A 108 6.26 -0.06 -8.58
N ASP A 109 7.06 0.64 -7.77
CA ASP A 109 8.53 0.64 -7.81
C ASP A 109 9.19 -0.55 -7.09
N MET A 110 8.38 -1.49 -6.60
CA MET A 110 8.85 -2.76 -6.07
C MET A 110 8.98 -3.81 -7.16
N SER A 111 9.75 -4.86 -6.91
CA SER A 111 9.89 -5.99 -7.83
C SER A 111 10.14 -7.28 -7.08
N TRP A 112 9.63 -8.37 -7.63
CA TRP A 112 9.95 -9.72 -7.15
C TRP A 112 11.37 -10.08 -7.54
N MET A 113 12.17 -10.51 -6.57
CA MET A 113 13.46 -11.11 -6.86
C MET A 113 13.27 -12.54 -7.37
N PRO A 114 13.99 -12.97 -8.42
CA PRO A 114 13.75 -14.27 -9.07
C PRO A 114 13.71 -15.45 -8.12
N ASP A 115 14.55 -15.46 -7.10
CA ASP A 115 14.72 -16.61 -6.19
C ASP A 115 14.17 -16.33 -4.77
N ALA A 116 13.51 -15.19 -4.56
CA ALA A 116 13.03 -14.80 -3.23
C ALA A 116 11.55 -15.12 -3.05
N LEU A 117 11.25 -16.19 -2.31
CA LEU A 117 9.90 -16.45 -1.81
C LEU A 117 9.60 -15.51 -0.65
N VAL A 118 8.49 -14.80 -0.72
CA VAL A 118 7.97 -14.00 0.40
C VAL A 118 6.96 -14.86 1.16
N PRO A 119 7.33 -15.43 2.32
CA PRO A 119 6.37 -16.18 3.13
C PRO A 119 5.38 -15.23 3.79
N ASN A 120 4.15 -15.68 4.00
CA ASN A 120 3.18 -14.91 4.77
C ASN A 120 3.50 -15.00 6.27
N LEU A 121 4.21 -14.01 6.78
CA LEU A 121 4.57 -13.89 8.20
C LEU A 121 3.49 -13.20 9.05
N ALA A 122 2.46 -12.62 8.43
CA ALA A 122 1.34 -12.01 9.14
C ALA A 122 0.41 -13.07 9.75
N ASN A 123 -0.36 -12.67 10.75
CA ASN A 123 -1.47 -13.44 11.30
C ASN A 123 -2.71 -12.55 11.44
N ALA A 124 -3.82 -13.07 11.95
CA ALA A 124 -5.09 -12.35 12.03
C ALA A 124 -5.03 -11.07 12.88
N THR A 125 -4.06 -10.95 13.78
CA THR A 125 -3.93 -9.81 14.70
C THR A 125 -2.64 -9.01 14.56
N THR A 126 -1.64 -9.55 13.84
CA THR A 126 -0.32 -8.95 13.71
C THR A 126 0.08 -8.91 12.24
N PRO A 127 0.19 -7.73 11.63
CA PRO A 127 0.73 -7.57 10.29
C PRO A 127 2.24 -7.84 10.27
N ALA A 128 2.79 -8.08 9.08
CA ALA A 128 4.22 -8.16 8.87
C ALA A 128 4.63 -7.08 7.86
N ALA A 129 5.57 -6.24 8.25
CA ALA A 129 6.09 -5.15 7.45
C ALA A 129 7.61 -5.20 7.37
N PHE A 130 8.16 -4.58 6.34
CA PHE A 130 9.61 -4.43 6.21
C PHE A 130 10.07 -3.21 7.00
N LYS A 131 11.19 -3.38 7.71
CA LYS A 131 11.83 -2.26 8.40
C LYS A 131 12.42 -1.31 7.36
N HIS A 132 11.92 -0.08 7.34
CA HIS A 132 12.50 0.97 6.52
C HIS A 132 13.85 1.46 7.05
N GLY A 133 14.72 1.85 6.14
CA GLY A 133 15.95 2.58 6.47
C GLY A 133 15.63 3.93 7.12
N LYS A 134 16.53 4.40 7.97
CA LYS A 134 16.29 5.40 9.02
C LYS A 134 16.04 6.85 8.60
N TRP A 135 16.12 7.21 7.33
CA TRP A 135 16.40 8.61 7.03
C TRP A 135 15.16 9.54 6.96
N TYR A 136 14.10 9.20 6.28
CA TYR A 136 12.92 10.08 6.19
C TYR A 136 11.75 9.66 7.09
N MET A 137 11.82 8.47 7.67
CA MET A 137 10.83 7.94 8.61
C MET A 137 11.37 7.88 10.06
N ASP A 138 12.41 8.65 10.36
CA ASP A 138 12.99 8.65 11.70
C ASP A 138 12.16 9.53 12.63
N PHE A 139 11.06 8.97 13.11
CA PHE A 139 10.16 9.64 14.05
C PHE A 139 10.86 10.06 15.34
N ALA A 140 12.00 9.47 15.69
CA ALA A 140 12.78 9.89 16.87
C ALA A 140 13.41 11.28 16.73
N LYS A 141 13.53 11.79 15.50
CA LYS A 141 14.01 13.16 15.26
C LYS A 141 12.94 14.23 15.42
N HIS A 142 11.68 13.83 15.34
CA HIS A 142 10.53 14.73 15.36
C HIS A 142 9.45 14.25 16.33
N PRO A 143 9.81 14.07 17.63
CA PRO A 143 8.89 13.53 18.63
C PRO A 143 7.66 14.42 18.85
N GLU A 144 7.76 15.71 18.61
CA GLU A 144 6.66 16.68 18.67
C GLU A 144 5.60 16.44 17.59
N ILE A 145 6.03 16.10 16.38
CA ILE A 145 5.12 15.73 15.28
C ILE A 145 4.46 14.38 15.55
N VAL A 146 5.25 13.41 16.01
CA VAL A 146 4.71 12.10 16.39
C VAL A 146 3.66 12.24 17.50
N ALA A 147 3.93 13.03 18.55
CA ALA A 147 2.99 13.26 19.63
C ALA A 147 1.67 13.87 19.14
N ARG A 148 1.73 14.78 18.16
CA ARG A 148 0.54 15.41 17.55
C ARG A 148 -0.41 14.37 16.90
N TRP A 149 0.16 13.37 16.23
CA TRP A 149 -0.60 12.37 15.46
C TRP A 149 -0.79 11.03 16.18
N ASN A 150 -0.14 10.84 17.31
CA ASN A 150 -0.24 9.64 18.14
C ASN A 150 -1.53 9.64 18.98
N LYS A 151 -2.66 9.46 18.36
CA LYS A 151 -3.98 9.50 19.00
C LYS A 151 -4.23 8.41 20.06
N LYS A 152 -3.33 7.45 20.17
CA LYS A 152 -3.43 6.33 21.14
C LYS A 152 -2.40 6.41 22.25
N ASP A 153 -1.63 7.47 22.32
CA ASP A 153 -0.57 7.69 23.32
C ASP A 153 0.40 6.50 23.43
N VAL A 154 0.70 5.86 22.30
CA VAL A 154 1.68 4.76 22.25
C VAL A 154 3.05 5.34 22.62
N PRO A 155 3.78 4.75 23.58
CA PRO A 155 5.12 5.23 23.92
C PRO A 155 6.02 5.26 22.68
N LEU A 156 6.80 6.32 22.51
CA LEU A 156 7.68 6.48 21.35
C LEU A 156 8.66 5.30 21.18
N ALA A 157 9.08 4.70 22.29
CA ALA A 157 9.94 3.52 22.29
C ALA A 157 9.28 2.27 21.72
N ASP A 158 7.96 2.22 21.70
CA ASP A 158 7.17 1.09 21.20
C ASP A 158 6.76 1.27 19.73
N LEU A 159 7.11 2.41 19.11
CA LEU A 159 6.90 2.64 17.69
C LEU A 159 8.03 2.01 16.87
N TYR A 160 7.65 1.34 15.81
CA TYR A 160 8.61 0.72 14.89
C TYR A 160 8.69 1.50 13.58
N PRO A 161 9.89 1.76 13.05
CA PRO A 161 10.08 2.42 11.76
C PRO A 161 9.76 1.45 10.62
N VAL A 162 8.48 1.30 10.33
CA VAL A 162 7.98 0.46 9.24
C VAL A 162 7.33 1.33 8.17
N GLY A 163 7.53 0.97 6.92
CA GLY A 163 6.83 1.60 5.80
C GLY A 163 5.41 1.04 5.66
N GLN A 164 4.58 1.81 4.98
CA GLN A 164 3.23 1.39 4.61
C GLN A 164 3.24 0.30 3.52
N THR A 165 4.34 0.15 2.81
CA THR A 165 4.58 -0.84 1.76
C THR A 165 6.06 -1.26 1.76
N PRO A 166 6.37 -2.53 1.46
CA PRO A 166 5.42 -3.62 1.36
C PRO A 166 4.88 -4.03 2.73
N LEU A 167 3.60 -4.38 2.79
CA LEU A 167 2.90 -4.75 4.01
C LEU A 167 2.07 -6.01 3.79
N LEU A 168 2.29 -7.05 4.58
CA LEU A 168 1.41 -8.21 4.70
C LEU A 168 0.44 -7.99 5.87
N ILE A 169 -0.84 -8.04 5.59
CA ILE A 169 -1.86 -7.74 6.58
C ILE A 169 -3.12 -8.60 6.35
N HIS A 170 -3.79 -8.98 7.41
CA HIS A 170 -5.09 -9.62 7.30
C HIS A 170 -6.14 -8.60 6.79
N ARG A 171 -6.99 -9.00 5.84
CA ARG A 171 -7.94 -8.10 5.16
C ARG A 171 -8.87 -7.36 6.12
N SER A 172 -9.28 -7.97 7.23
CA SER A 172 -10.12 -7.30 8.23
C SER A 172 -9.39 -6.15 8.95
N GLN A 173 -8.08 -6.30 9.20
CA GLN A 173 -7.27 -5.23 9.77
C GLN A 173 -7.06 -4.10 8.76
N LEU A 174 -6.78 -4.44 7.49
CA LEU A 174 -6.67 -3.44 6.44
C LEU A 174 -7.98 -2.66 6.27
N ALA A 175 -9.13 -3.35 6.29
CA ALA A 175 -10.44 -2.71 6.24
C ALA A 175 -10.65 -1.72 7.41
N ALA A 176 -10.22 -2.07 8.61
CA ALA A 176 -10.31 -1.16 9.76
C ALA A 176 -9.36 0.06 9.62
N ILE A 177 -8.17 -0.14 9.07
CA ILE A 177 -7.19 0.93 8.88
C ILE A 177 -7.67 1.94 7.82
N VAL A 178 -8.20 1.48 6.69
CA VAL A 178 -8.61 2.38 5.61
C VAL A 178 -9.84 3.22 5.95
N GLU A 179 -10.55 2.93 7.03
CA GLU A 179 -11.64 3.79 7.50
C GLU A 179 -11.11 5.12 8.06
N ILE A 180 -9.92 5.15 8.61
CA ILE A 180 -9.33 6.35 9.24
C ILE A 180 -8.14 6.91 8.45
N TRP A 181 -7.39 6.06 7.76
CA TRP A 181 -6.13 6.43 7.11
C TRP A 181 -6.27 7.54 6.05
N PRO A 182 -7.27 7.53 5.13
CA PRO A 182 -7.41 8.58 4.13
C PRO A 182 -7.61 9.96 4.73
N ASP A 183 -8.48 10.06 5.73
CA ASP A 183 -8.80 11.35 6.36
C ASP A 183 -7.60 11.85 7.18
N LEU A 184 -6.95 10.95 7.92
CA LEU A 184 -5.73 11.28 8.64
C LEU A 184 -4.58 11.72 7.71
N ALA A 185 -4.44 11.08 6.56
CA ALA A 185 -3.42 11.45 5.57
C ALA A 185 -3.64 12.87 5.03
N VAL A 186 -4.91 13.24 4.77
CA VAL A 186 -5.28 14.60 4.35
C VAL A 186 -5.01 15.61 5.47
N GLU A 187 -5.45 15.32 6.70
CA GLU A 187 -5.19 16.19 7.87
C GLU A 187 -3.70 16.42 8.08
N MET A 188 -2.89 15.37 7.99
CA MET A 188 -1.42 15.47 8.11
C MET A 188 -0.80 16.31 6.99
N TRP A 189 -1.31 16.19 5.77
CA TRP A 189 -0.83 17.00 4.66
C TRP A 189 -1.25 18.48 4.79
N GLU A 190 -2.43 18.77 5.32
CA GLU A 190 -2.94 20.14 5.57
C GLU A 190 -2.23 20.81 6.73
N ASP A 191 -1.73 20.05 7.72
CA ASP A 191 -0.94 20.58 8.81
C ASP A 191 0.43 21.06 8.29
N LYS A 192 0.61 22.40 8.29
CA LYS A 192 1.78 23.05 7.71
C LYS A 192 3.08 22.57 8.36
N GLU A 193 3.11 22.42 9.67
CA GLU A 193 4.31 22.02 10.41
C GLU A 193 4.71 20.59 10.09
N THR A 194 3.73 19.67 10.04
CA THR A 194 3.95 18.28 9.64
C THR A 194 4.48 18.21 8.20
N ARG A 195 3.86 18.92 7.27
CA ARG A 195 4.26 18.93 5.86
C ARG A 195 5.66 19.48 5.66
N GLU A 196 6.01 20.61 6.30
CA GLU A 196 7.32 21.23 6.18
C GLU A 196 8.42 20.39 6.85
N THR A 197 8.12 19.73 7.98
CA THR A 197 9.08 18.87 8.70
C THR A 197 9.45 17.63 7.91
N TYR A 198 8.48 16.98 7.29
CA TYR A 198 8.72 15.74 6.54
C TYR A 198 8.92 15.97 5.03
N GLN A 199 9.00 17.24 4.58
CA GLN A 199 9.16 17.60 3.17
C GLN A 199 8.14 16.87 2.26
N VAL A 200 6.93 16.75 2.75
CA VAL A 200 5.83 16.09 2.03
C VAL A 200 5.47 16.97 0.85
N GLY A 201 6.06 16.70 -0.31
CA GLY A 201 5.76 17.42 -1.54
C GLY A 201 6.94 17.97 -2.34
N ASP A 202 8.18 17.71 -1.93
CA ASP A 202 9.38 18.18 -2.66
C ASP A 202 10.09 17.11 -3.51
N GLU A 203 9.45 15.95 -3.76
CA GLU A 203 9.94 14.93 -4.69
C GLU A 203 9.08 14.82 -5.95
#